data_a56fd393d9a78c20513984a5ad89befa
#
_entry.id   a56fd393d9a78c20513984a5ad89befa
#
_cell.length_a   1.000
_cell.length_b   1.000
_cell.length_c   1.000
_cell.angle_alpha   90.00
_cell.angle_beta   90.00
_cell.angle_gamma   90.00
#
_symmetry.space_group_name_H-M   'P 1'
#
loop_
_entity.id
_entity.type
_entity.pdbx_description
1 polymer ?
#
loop_
_entity_poly.entity_id
_entity_poly.type
_entity_poly.pdbx_seq_one_letter_code
_entity_poly.pdbx_strand_id
1 'polypeptide(L)'
;DEYCFTNTAFIHLDGTSAVSKKRTLHRYPYKYHQISRVLLETAGTVDRDVEVKFQLGGTSYSIDIEKSQIDKVRDLYKALFSIGEACKEIERQTSTLMQTQQAVNTMFSLRELPEQVVLNLPDIICQTTLQVEENLIKRRKQIENYDFSTIFERYIKQ
;
A
#
# COMPACT_ATOMS: atom_id res chain seq x y z
N ASP A 1 -3.73 -8.70 -23.10
CA ASP A 1 -4.01 -8.20 -21.76
C ASP A 1 -3.96 -6.68 -21.73
N GLU A 2 -4.78 -6.08 -20.88
CA GLU A 2 -4.76 -4.64 -20.66
C GLU A 2 -4.50 -4.36 -19.18
N TYR A 3 -3.64 -3.39 -18.91
CA TYR A 3 -3.24 -3.03 -17.55
C TYR A 3 -3.55 -1.57 -17.28
N CYS A 4 -4.16 -1.29 -16.12
CA CYS A 4 -4.47 0.06 -15.70
C CYS A 4 -4.01 0.28 -14.24
N PHE A 5 -3.19 1.29 -14.03
CA PHE A 5 -2.75 1.73 -12.71
C PHE A 5 -3.60 2.93 -12.28
N THR A 6 -4.42 2.73 -11.26
CA THR A 6 -5.21 3.81 -10.66
C THR A 6 -4.55 4.31 -9.38
N ASN A 7 -5.10 5.36 -8.80
CA ASN A 7 -4.61 5.88 -7.51
C ASN A 7 -4.78 4.92 -6.31
N THR A 8 -5.66 3.91 -6.42
CA THR A 8 -5.96 3.00 -5.28
C THR A 8 -5.78 1.52 -5.60
N ALA A 9 -5.60 1.17 -6.88
CA ALA A 9 -5.55 -0.23 -7.29
C ALA A 9 -4.85 -0.41 -8.63
N PHE A 10 -4.32 -1.59 -8.84
CA PHE A 10 -3.97 -2.12 -10.14
C PHE A 10 -5.17 -2.90 -10.71
N ILE A 11 -5.46 -2.70 -11.99
CA ILE A 11 -6.53 -3.37 -12.71
C ILE A 11 -5.90 -4.12 -13.88
N HIS A 12 -6.22 -5.39 -13.99
CA HIS A 12 -5.79 -6.28 -15.06
C HIS A 12 -7.02 -6.83 -15.76
N LEU A 13 -7.13 -6.56 -17.05
CA LEU A 13 -8.12 -7.15 -17.91
C LEU A 13 -7.46 -8.29 -18.70
N ASP A 14 -7.75 -9.51 -18.26
CA ASP A 14 -7.20 -10.73 -18.85
C ASP A 14 -8.07 -11.20 -20.03
N GLY A 15 -7.44 -11.44 -21.16
CA GLY A 15 -8.06 -12.04 -22.33
C GLY A 15 -7.61 -13.48 -22.52
N THR A 16 -8.49 -14.45 -22.33
CA THR A 16 -8.20 -15.88 -22.45
C THR A 16 -7.67 -16.30 -23.82
N SER A 17 -7.86 -15.54 -24.88
CA SER A 17 -7.20 -15.65 -26.19
C SER A 17 -7.54 -14.44 -27.05
N ALA A 18 -6.74 -14.18 -28.09
CA ALA A 18 -6.97 -13.11 -29.05
C ALA A 18 -8.32 -13.22 -29.81
N VAL A 19 -8.92 -14.40 -29.83
CA VAL A 19 -10.18 -14.71 -30.52
C VAL A 19 -11.37 -14.75 -29.56
N SER A 20 -11.12 -14.89 -28.25
CA SER A 20 -12.19 -14.94 -27.25
C SER A 20 -12.77 -13.57 -26.95
N LYS A 21 -14.09 -13.46 -26.99
CA LYS A 21 -14.80 -12.25 -26.50
C LYS A 21 -14.93 -12.24 -24.98
N LYS A 22 -14.57 -13.31 -24.28
CA LYS A 22 -14.65 -13.40 -22.82
C LYS A 22 -13.39 -12.78 -22.24
N ARG A 23 -13.60 -11.74 -21.42
CA ARG A 23 -12.55 -11.07 -20.67
C ARG A 23 -12.85 -11.14 -19.19
N THR A 24 -11.81 -11.29 -18.38
CA THR A 24 -11.93 -11.29 -16.91
C THR A 24 -11.22 -10.06 -16.38
N LEU A 25 -11.95 -9.25 -15.61
CA LEU A 25 -11.40 -8.06 -14.99
C LEU A 25 -11.02 -8.38 -13.55
N HIS A 26 -9.75 -8.19 -13.24
CA HIS A 26 -9.19 -8.32 -11.89
C HIS A 26 -8.84 -6.95 -11.36
N ARG A 27 -9.29 -6.63 -10.13
CA ARG A 27 -8.94 -5.41 -9.42
C ARG A 27 -8.17 -5.76 -8.14
N TYR A 28 -6.97 -5.25 -8.02
CA TYR A 28 -6.05 -5.49 -6.90
C TYR A 28 -5.81 -4.18 -6.14
N PRO A 29 -6.56 -3.91 -5.04
CA PRO A 29 -6.33 -2.72 -4.22
C PRO A 29 -4.93 -2.77 -3.60
N TYR A 30 -4.18 -1.66 -3.63
CA TYR A 30 -2.82 -1.58 -3.07
C TYR A 30 -2.77 -1.82 -1.57
N LYS A 31 -3.88 -1.58 -0.88
CA LYS A 31 -4.03 -1.91 0.55
C LYS A 31 -3.79 -3.40 0.85
N TYR A 32 -4.15 -4.29 -0.06
CA TYR A 32 -4.07 -5.75 0.12
C TYR A 32 -3.03 -6.40 -0.79
N HIS A 33 -2.63 -5.69 -1.84
CA HIS A 33 -1.71 -6.18 -2.87
C HIS A 33 -0.66 -5.10 -3.12
N GLN A 34 0.36 -5.07 -2.26
CA GLN A 34 1.40 -4.05 -2.33
C GLN A 34 2.29 -4.25 -3.55
N ILE A 35 2.65 -3.15 -4.19
CA ILE A 35 3.66 -3.14 -5.25
C ILE A 35 5.05 -3.25 -4.61
N SER A 36 5.89 -4.11 -5.18
CA SER A 36 7.28 -4.28 -4.76
C SER A 36 8.16 -4.72 -5.93
N ARG A 37 9.47 -4.70 -5.74
CA ARG A 37 10.47 -5.16 -6.71
C ARG A 37 10.26 -4.58 -8.11
N VAL A 38 10.01 -3.28 -8.19
CA VAL A 38 9.80 -2.59 -9.47
C VAL A 38 11.14 -2.45 -10.18
N LEU A 39 11.20 -2.97 -11.40
CA LEU A 39 12.36 -2.93 -12.28
C LEU A 39 11.96 -2.38 -13.64
N LEU A 40 12.87 -1.64 -14.25
CA LEU A 40 12.78 -1.20 -15.63
C LEU A 40 13.97 -1.79 -16.38
N GLU A 41 13.71 -2.73 -17.26
CA GLU A 41 14.71 -3.30 -18.14
C GLU A 41 14.62 -2.62 -19.50
N THR A 42 15.74 -2.09 -19.95
CA THR A 42 15.85 -1.53 -21.30
C THR A 42 16.52 -2.56 -22.20
N ALA A 43 15.87 -2.88 -23.30
CA ALA A 43 16.42 -3.80 -24.27
C ALA A 43 17.79 -3.36 -24.78
N GLY A 44 18.61 -4.34 -25.12
CA GLY A 44 19.89 -4.14 -25.81
C GLY A 44 19.71 -3.58 -27.23
N THR A 45 20.77 -3.59 -28.02
CA THR A 45 20.79 -3.01 -29.38
C THR A 45 19.89 -3.72 -30.40
N VAL A 46 19.47 -4.95 -30.11
CA VAL A 46 18.71 -5.81 -31.02
C VAL A 46 17.21 -5.83 -30.71
N ASP A 47 16.87 -5.73 -29.44
CA ASP A 47 15.48 -5.75 -28.97
C ASP A 47 14.88 -4.34 -28.95
N ARG A 48 13.63 -4.20 -29.37
CA ARG A 48 12.96 -2.89 -29.50
C ARG A 48 12.04 -2.55 -28.33
N ASP A 49 11.86 -3.47 -27.39
CA ASP A 49 10.90 -3.31 -26.32
C ASP A 49 11.57 -2.95 -24.99
N VAL A 50 10.86 -2.26 -24.15
CA VAL A 50 11.23 -1.92 -22.78
C VAL A 50 10.30 -2.70 -21.87
N GLU A 51 10.84 -3.32 -20.85
CA GLU A 51 10.09 -4.20 -19.97
C GLU A 51 9.97 -3.60 -18.56
N VAL A 52 8.74 -3.45 -18.09
CA VAL A 52 8.45 -3.06 -16.69
C VAL A 52 8.07 -4.29 -15.92
N LYS A 53 8.89 -4.63 -14.93
CA LYS A 53 8.65 -5.77 -14.03
C LYS A 53 8.31 -5.27 -12.64
N PHE A 54 7.35 -5.92 -12.00
CA PHE A 54 7.01 -5.65 -10.60
C PHE A 54 6.34 -6.86 -9.96
N GLN A 55 6.31 -6.89 -8.64
CA GLN A 55 5.49 -7.82 -7.88
C GLN A 55 4.30 -7.11 -7.27
N LEU A 56 3.14 -7.78 -7.28
CA LEU A 56 1.91 -7.31 -6.69
C LEU A 56 1.36 -8.40 -5.78
N GLY A 57 1.44 -8.21 -4.46
CA GLY A 57 0.96 -9.19 -3.48
C GLY A 57 1.59 -10.59 -3.65
N GLY A 58 2.85 -10.66 -4.13
CA GLY A 58 3.55 -11.93 -4.37
C GLY A 58 3.45 -12.47 -5.81
N THR A 59 2.54 -11.96 -6.63
CA THR A 59 2.46 -12.31 -8.07
C THR A 59 3.40 -11.41 -8.87
N SER A 60 4.22 -12.01 -9.74
CA SER A 60 5.12 -11.26 -10.62
C SER A 60 4.41 -10.89 -11.91
N TYR A 61 4.60 -9.65 -12.33
CA TYR A 61 4.14 -9.12 -13.60
C TYR A 61 5.35 -8.66 -14.44
N SER A 62 5.26 -8.87 -15.74
CA SER A 62 6.19 -8.37 -16.74
C SER A 62 5.37 -7.80 -17.89
N ILE A 63 5.59 -6.52 -18.21
CA ILE A 63 4.84 -5.78 -19.21
C ILE A 63 5.83 -5.27 -20.24
N ASP A 64 5.71 -5.78 -21.48
CA ASP A 64 6.48 -5.32 -22.62
C ASP A 64 5.83 -4.06 -23.20
N ILE A 65 6.62 -3.03 -23.41
CA ILE A 65 6.18 -1.74 -23.91
C ILE A 65 7.10 -1.29 -25.03
N GLU A 66 6.50 -0.82 -26.11
CA GLU A 66 7.24 -0.33 -27.26
C GLU A 66 8.22 0.79 -26.88
N LYS A 67 9.46 0.71 -27.34
CA LYS A 67 10.56 1.64 -27.03
C LYS A 67 10.25 3.10 -27.35
N SER A 68 9.35 3.35 -28.29
CA SER A 68 8.88 4.70 -28.63
C SER A 68 8.22 5.43 -27.45
N GLN A 69 7.75 4.67 -26.42
CA GLN A 69 7.11 5.19 -25.22
C GLN A 69 8.04 5.25 -24.00
N ILE A 70 9.35 5.12 -24.18
CA ILE A 70 10.32 4.98 -23.08
C ILE A 70 10.22 6.09 -22.02
N ASP A 71 9.94 7.32 -22.38
CA ASP A 71 9.85 8.42 -21.43
C ASP A 71 8.60 8.27 -20.54
N LYS A 72 7.46 7.88 -21.12
CA LYS A 72 6.24 7.58 -20.36
C LYS A 72 6.44 6.37 -19.44
N VAL A 73 7.18 5.37 -19.91
CA VAL A 73 7.51 4.16 -19.14
C VAL A 73 8.41 4.49 -17.96
N ARG A 74 9.38 5.39 -18.13
CA ARG A 74 10.23 5.88 -17.04
C ARG A 74 9.42 6.61 -15.97
N ASP A 75 8.44 7.39 -16.38
CA ASP A 75 7.57 8.08 -15.42
C ASP A 75 6.63 7.11 -14.71
N LEU A 76 6.08 6.12 -15.42
CA LEU A 76 5.34 5.01 -14.82
C LEU A 76 6.22 4.24 -13.82
N TYR A 77 7.45 3.88 -14.18
CA TYR A 77 8.40 3.21 -13.28
C TYR A 77 8.60 4.01 -11.99
N LYS A 78 8.86 5.33 -12.09
CA LYS A 78 9.03 6.20 -10.92
C LYS A 78 7.78 6.22 -10.03
N ALA A 79 6.59 6.29 -10.65
CA ALA A 79 5.32 6.25 -9.92
C ALA A 79 5.14 4.92 -9.18
N LEU A 80 5.33 3.79 -9.85
CA LEU A 80 5.19 2.46 -9.24
C LEU A 80 6.21 2.23 -8.12
N PHE A 81 7.47 2.66 -8.33
CA PHE A 81 8.50 2.59 -7.30
C PHE A 81 8.10 3.42 -6.06
N SER A 82 7.63 4.65 -6.27
CA SER A 82 7.19 5.54 -5.17
C SER A 82 5.97 4.99 -4.44
N ILE A 83 5.03 4.36 -5.14
CA ILE A 83 3.89 3.65 -4.52
C ILE A 83 4.39 2.49 -3.64
N GLY A 84 5.34 1.70 -4.15
CA GLY A 84 5.94 0.60 -3.39
C GLY A 84 6.59 1.07 -2.08
N GLU A 85 7.36 2.15 -2.12
CA GLU A 85 7.99 2.74 -0.93
C GLU A 85 6.94 3.31 0.04
N ALA A 86 5.89 3.97 -0.47
CA ALA A 86 4.79 4.47 0.35
C ALA A 86 4.03 3.34 1.04
N CYS A 87 3.78 2.23 0.35
CA CYS A 87 3.16 1.03 0.95
C CYS A 87 4.00 0.47 2.11
N LYS A 88 5.32 0.35 1.93
CA LYS A 88 6.23 -0.11 2.99
C LYS A 88 6.20 0.82 4.21
N GLU A 89 6.18 2.13 3.98
CA GLU A 89 6.12 3.10 5.06
C GLU A 89 4.80 3.02 5.82
N ILE A 90 3.66 2.87 5.13
CA ILE A 90 2.35 2.65 5.74
C ILE A 90 2.37 1.38 6.60
N GLU A 91 2.93 0.28 6.09
CA GLU A 91 3.03 -0.98 6.83
C GLU A 91 3.89 -0.83 8.09
N ARG A 92 5.05 -0.18 7.99
CA ARG A 92 5.94 0.10 9.12
C ARG A 92 5.23 0.92 10.21
N GLN A 93 4.54 1.99 9.82
CA GLN A 93 3.80 2.85 10.75
C GLN A 93 2.62 2.11 11.40
N THR A 94 1.91 1.29 10.64
CA THR A 94 0.80 0.47 11.14
C THR A 94 1.30 -0.55 12.16
N SER A 95 2.42 -1.21 11.87
CA SER A 95 3.05 -2.15 12.80
C SER A 95 3.47 -1.47 14.11
N THR A 96 4.10 -0.29 14.02
CA THR A 96 4.48 0.50 15.20
C THR A 96 3.25 0.89 16.03
N LEU A 97 2.16 1.28 15.38
CA LEU A 97 0.91 1.62 16.05
C LEU A 97 0.30 0.43 16.79
N MET A 98 0.31 -0.76 16.18
CA MET A 98 -0.15 -2.00 16.81
C MET A 98 0.68 -2.36 18.04
N GLN A 99 2.01 -2.23 17.98
CA GLN A 99 2.89 -2.46 19.12
C GLN A 99 2.62 -1.48 20.25
N THR A 100 2.36 -0.20 19.92
CA THR A 100 1.99 0.81 20.91
C THR A 100 0.68 0.46 21.59
N GLN A 101 -0.33 0.04 20.83
CA GLN A 101 -1.62 -0.40 21.37
C GLN A 101 -1.45 -1.60 22.30
N GLN A 102 -0.64 -2.57 21.92
CA GLN A 102 -0.37 -3.75 22.77
C GLN A 102 0.33 -3.35 24.08
N ALA A 103 1.32 -2.46 24.02
CA ALA A 103 1.99 -1.94 25.22
C ALA A 103 1.03 -1.24 26.17
N VAL A 104 0.15 -0.39 25.63
CA VAL A 104 -0.90 0.29 26.42
C VAL A 104 -1.84 -0.73 27.08
N ASN A 105 -2.33 -1.71 26.33
CA ASN A 105 -3.18 -2.77 26.88
C ASN A 105 -2.49 -3.57 27.99
N THR A 106 -1.18 -3.84 27.85
CA THR A 106 -0.38 -4.50 28.88
C THR A 106 -0.27 -3.64 30.14
N MET A 107 -0.05 -2.33 30.00
CA MET A 107 -0.01 -1.42 31.13
C MET A 107 -1.32 -1.41 31.95
N PHE A 108 -2.47 -1.44 31.26
CA PHE A 108 -3.77 -1.52 31.92
C PHE A 108 -4.09 -2.89 32.56
N SER A 109 -3.42 -3.96 32.14
CA SER A 109 -3.58 -5.29 32.73
C SER A 109 -2.71 -5.55 33.97
N LEU A 110 -1.76 -4.68 34.30
CA LEU A 110 -0.94 -4.77 35.49
C LEU A 110 -1.78 -4.37 36.72
N ARG A 111 -2.28 -5.39 37.44
CA ARG A 111 -3.26 -5.26 38.54
C ARG A 111 -2.68 -4.90 39.94
N GLU A 112 -1.40 -4.64 40.06
CA GLU A 112 -0.79 -4.32 41.35
C GLU A 112 -0.78 -2.80 41.60
N LEU A 113 -1.94 -2.25 41.99
CA LEU A 113 -2.05 -0.88 42.46
C LEU A 113 -2.31 -0.85 43.96
N PRO A 114 -1.66 0.08 44.73
CA PRO A 114 -1.91 0.20 46.15
C PRO A 114 -3.38 0.52 46.44
N GLU A 115 -3.96 -0.08 47.47
CA GLU A 115 -5.36 0.08 47.87
C GLU A 115 -5.86 1.56 48.01
N GLN A 116 -4.96 2.47 48.29
CA GLN A 116 -5.28 3.90 48.45
C GLN A 116 -5.60 4.65 47.14
N VAL A 117 -5.29 4.06 45.99
CA VAL A 117 -5.54 4.62 44.64
C VAL A 117 -6.85 4.11 44.07
N VAL A 118 -7.47 3.12 44.69
CA VAL A 118 -8.60 2.34 44.16
C VAL A 118 -9.93 3.10 44.12
N LEU A 119 -10.13 4.15 44.90
CA LEU A 119 -11.45 4.82 45.05
C LEU A 119 -11.93 5.62 43.83
N ASN A 120 -11.02 6.19 43.03
CA ASN A 120 -11.37 6.93 41.80
C ASN A 120 -10.78 6.30 40.51
N LEU A 121 -10.14 5.16 40.67
CA LEU A 121 -9.39 4.51 39.60
C LEU A 121 -10.25 4.01 38.42
N PRO A 122 -11.45 3.42 38.64
CA PRO A 122 -12.27 2.91 37.53
C PRO A 122 -12.65 4.00 36.54
N ASP A 123 -13.00 5.19 37.01
CA ASP A 123 -13.40 6.30 36.13
C ASP A 123 -12.20 6.87 35.37
N ILE A 124 -11.07 7.06 36.06
CA ILE A 124 -9.83 7.55 35.43
C ILE A 124 -9.32 6.55 34.38
N ILE A 125 -9.30 5.26 34.70
CA ILE A 125 -8.88 4.23 33.76
C ILE A 125 -9.82 4.19 32.57
N CYS A 126 -11.13 4.21 32.80
CA CYS A 126 -12.14 4.19 31.75
C CYS A 126 -11.99 5.39 30.80
N GLN A 127 -11.92 6.60 31.34
CA GLN A 127 -11.74 7.81 30.54
C GLN A 127 -10.42 7.82 29.77
N THR A 128 -9.31 7.41 30.42
CA THR A 128 -8.00 7.35 29.79
C THR A 128 -7.98 6.30 28.66
N THR A 129 -8.59 5.14 28.88
CA THR A 129 -8.67 4.08 27.87
C THR A 129 -9.46 4.55 26.66
N LEU A 130 -10.63 5.15 26.84
CA LEU A 130 -11.44 5.70 25.75
C LEU A 130 -10.67 6.76 24.96
N GLN A 131 -9.98 7.66 25.62
CA GLN A 131 -9.20 8.70 24.97
C GLN A 131 -8.01 8.14 24.18
N VAL A 132 -7.34 7.10 24.71
CA VAL A 132 -6.27 6.39 24.00
C VAL A 132 -6.81 5.67 22.78
N GLU A 133 -7.93 4.95 22.90
CA GLU A 133 -8.56 4.25 21.79
C GLU A 133 -8.98 5.21 20.67
N GLU A 134 -9.62 6.32 21.00
CA GLU A 134 -10.00 7.35 20.02
C GLU A 134 -8.79 7.90 19.28
N ASN A 135 -7.70 8.21 20.00
CA ASN A 135 -6.46 8.69 19.42
C ASN A 135 -5.80 7.64 18.52
N LEU A 136 -5.81 6.37 18.91
CA LEU A 136 -5.27 5.27 18.11
C LEU A 136 -6.08 5.05 16.82
N ILE A 137 -7.41 5.08 16.90
CA ILE A 137 -8.31 4.97 15.74
C ILE A 137 -8.07 6.13 14.76
N LYS A 138 -7.98 7.36 15.28
CA LYS A 138 -7.74 8.56 14.48
C LYS A 138 -6.40 8.47 13.75
N ARG A 139 -5.35 8.06 14.47
CA ARG A 139 -4.00 7.90 13.93
C ARG A 139 -3.94 6.80 12.87
N ARG A 140 -4.63 5.68 13.11
CA ARG A 140 -4.73 4.58 12.14
C ARG A 140 -5.37 5.03 10.83
N LYS A 141 -6.46 5.78 10.88
CA LYS A 141 -7.12 6.33 9.68
C LYS A 141 -6.20 7.27 8.88
N GLN A 142 -5.32 8.01 9.55
CA GLN A 142 -4.35 8.88 8.88
C GLN A 142 -3.22 8.10 8.22
N ILE A 143 -2.74 7.03 8.86
CA ILE A 143 -1.65 6.20 8.36
C ILE A 143 -2.11 5.32 7.19
N GLU A 144 -3.25 4.64 7.33
CA GLU A 144 -3.76 3.69 6.33
C GLU A 144 -4.41 4.40 5.13
N ASN A 145 -3.73 5.40 4.58
CA ASN A 145 -4.17 6.07 3.37
C ASN A 145 -3.47 5.49 2.14
N TYR A 146 -4.19 4.69 1.37
CA TYR A 146 -3.73 4.06 0.13
C TYR A 146 -4.23 4.79 -1.12
N ASP A 147 -4.43 6.10 -1.03
CA ASP A 147 -4.68 6.96 -2.19
C ASP A 147 -3.35 7.60 -2.65
N PHE A 148 -2.89 7.20 -3.81
CA PHE A 148 -1.62 7.64 -4.40
C PHE A 148 -1.79 8.65 -5.53
N SER A 149 -2.91 9.38 -5.56
CA SER A 149 -3.18 10.45 -6.55
C SER A 149 -2.01 11.41 -6.69
N THR A 150 -1.45 11.88 -5.57
CA THR A 150 -0.32 12.82 -5.57
C THR A 150 0.96 12.26 -6.20
N ILE A 151 1.16 10.93 -6.13
CA ILE A 151 2.30 10.28 -6.79
C ILE A 151 2.07 10.28 -8.30
N PHE A 152 0.88 9.90 -8.76
CA PHE A 152 0.55 9.93 -10.18
C PHE A 152 0.62 11.34 -10.75
N GLU A 153 0.07 12.35 -10.08
CA GLU A 153 0.16 13.75 -10.48
C GLU A 153 1.59 14.26 -10.61
N ARG A 154 2.49 13.75 -9.76
CA ARG A 154 3.91 14.12 -9.79
C ARG A 154 4.66 13.57 -11.00
N TYR A 155 4.40 12.35 -11.40
CA TYR A 155 5.18 11.65 -12.41
C TYR A 155 4.45 11.48 -13.75
N ILE A 156 3.14 11.29 -13.73
CA ILE A 156 2.36 11.10 -14.95
C ILE A 156 1.72 12.42 -15.32
N LYS A 157 2.39 13.13 -16.23
CA LYS A 157 1.80 14.34 -16.85
C LYS A 157 0.77 13.92 -17.88
N GLN A 158 -0.44 14.45 -17.76
CA GLN A 158 -1.51 14.31 -18.77
C GLN A 158 -1.14 15.05 -20.04
#